data_03c8a642940ad610326599fcf13db40e
#
_entry.id   03c8a642940ad610326599fcf13db40e
#
_cell.length_a   1.000
_cell.length_b   1.000
_cell.length_c   1.000
_cell.angle_alpha   90.00
_cell.angle_beta   90.00
_cell.angle_gamma   90.00
#
_symmetry.space_group_name_H-M   'P 1'
#
loop_
_entity.id
_entity.type
_entity.pdbx_description
1 polymer ?
#
loop_
_entity_poly.entity_id
_entity_poly.type
_entity_poly.pdbx_seq_one_letter_code
_entity_poly.pdbx_strand_id
1 'polypeptide(L)'
;KENYMRKEELIDLLKKDVVPALGCTEPVCVALCAAYASKQLNNPITKIELDVNKGIYKNGMSAGIPHCEHVGLEYAASIGALLKNPEKQLTLFEDIEPDTITYAELLVPHVSITINDSASIHVKCTLYTSNDTVTCMIKEAHTNIVYLEKNGIILEEKTTQETNNTPTVIDELKEMKISDIRSLVDSMTVDELHFLLDGIEMNNQLSQYKG
;
A
#
# COMPACT_ATOMS: atom_id res chain seq x y z
N LYS A 1 1.04 25.13 -28.30
CA LYS A 1 1.23 25.58 -26.91
C LYS A 1 1.84 24.39 -26.19
N GLU A 2 3.14 24.50 -25.89
CA GLU A 2 3.80 23.56 -25.02
C GLU A 2 3.18 23.74 -23.64
N ASN A 3 2.40 22.77 -23.19
CA ASN A 3 1.86 22.75 -21.84
C ASN A 3 2.99 22.23 -20.96
N TYR A 4 3.81 23.13 -20.43
CA TYR A 4 4.84 22.75 -19.47
C TYR A 4 4.17 22.55 -18.12
N MET A 5 4.47 21.40 -17.50
CA MET A 5 4.13 21.11 -16.10
C MET A 5 4.51 22.29 -15.21
N ARG A 6 3.61 22.72 -14.36
CA ARG A 6 3.89 23.78 -13.37
C ARG A 6 4.61 23.18 -12.16
N LYS A 7 5.44 24.00 -11.50
CA LYS A 7 6.17 23.54 -10.31
C LYS A 7 5.25 23.07 -9.18
N GLU A 8 4.08 23.68 -9.04
CA GLU A 8 3.07 23.30 -8.05
C GLU A 8 2.57 21.86 -8.29
N GLU A 9 2.36 21.48 -9.55
CA GLU A 9 1.91 20.14 -9.94
C GLU A 9 2.96 19.08 -9.63
N LEU A 10 4.26 19.40 -9.83
CA LEU A 10 5.36 18.52 -9.47
C LEU A 10 5.50 18.41 -7.95
N ILE A 11 5.38 19.50 -7.19
CA ILE A 11 5.41 19.50 -5.73
C ILE A 11 4.26 18.65 -5.16
N ASP A 12 3.05 18.78 -5.69
CA ASP A 12 1.90 18.02 -5.25
C ASP A 12 2.06 16.52 -5.56
N LEU A 13 2.64 16.18 -6.73
CA LEU A 13 2.99 14.80 -7.07
C LEU A 13 4.02 14.24 -6.08
N LEU A 14 5.09 14.98 -5.79
CA LEU A 14 6.12 14.56 -4.84
C LEU A 14 5.55 14.36 -3.43
N LYS A 15 4.72 15.27 -2.94
CA LYS A 15 4.06 15.15 -1.63
C LYS A 15 3.12 13.96 -1.53
N LYS A 16 2.51 13.56 -2.65
CA LYS A 16 1.64 12.39 -2.73
C LYS A 16 2.44 11.08 -2.69
N ASP A 17 3.61 11.05 -3.35
CA ASP A 17 4.37 9.83 -3.55
C ASP A 17 5.50 9.64 -2.53
N VAL A 18 6.05 10.74 -1.98
CA VAL A 18 7.07 10.71 -0.93
C VAL A 18 6.38 10.71 0.43
N VAL A 19 6.03 9.53 0.90
CA VAL A 19 5.31 9.34 2.17
C VAL A 19 6.07 8.37 3.08
N PRO A 20 5.93 8.48 4.41
CA PRO A 20 6.50 7.51 5.34
C PRO A 20 5.99 6.09 5.03
N ALA A 21 6.90 5.13 5.09
CA ALA A 21 6.59 3.72 5.01
C ALA A 21 7.50 2.95 5.98
N LEU A 22 6.97 1.92 6.63
CA LEU A 22 7.74 1.05 7.49
C LEU A 22 7.91 -0.33 6.84
N GLY A 23 9.14 -0.62 6.39
CA GLY A 23 9.47 -1.86 5.70
C GLY A 23 9.15 -1.85 4.21
N CYS A 24 9.05 -3.06 3.63
CA CYS A 24 8.74 -3.26 2.22
C CYS A 24 7.26 -2.97 1.94
N THR A 25 6.99 -2.24 0.86
CA THR A 25 5.63 -1.78 0.53
C THR A 25 4.68 -2.89 0.07
N GLU A 26 5.18 -4.01 -0.47
CA GLU A 26 4.35 -5.11 -0.92
C GLU A 26 3.69 -5.88 0.23
N PRO A 27 4.40 -6.32 1.29
CA PRO A 27 3.76 -6.90 2.48
C PRO A 27 2.79 -5.94 3.15
N VAL A 28 3.16 -4.66 3.29
CA VAL A 28 2.27 -3.69 3.94
C VAL A 28 1.03 -3.39 3.10
N CYS A 29 1.11 -3.43 1.77
CA CYS A 29 -0.03 -3.32 0.88
C CYS A 29 -1.03 -4.47 1.10
N VAL A 30 -0.53 -5.70 1.21
CA VAL A 30 -1.37 -6.88 1.53
C VAL A 30 -1.97 -6.76 2.92
N ALA A 31 -1.18 -6.35 3.92
CA ALA A 31 -1.67 -6.13 5.28
C ALA A 31 -2.73 -5.02 5.33
N LEU A 32 -2.53 -3.92 4.60
CA LEU A 32 -3.49 -2.82 4.50
C LEU A 32 -4.83 -3.27 3.89
N CYS A 33 -4.77 -4.06 2.81
CA CYS A 33 -5.96 -4.63 2.18
C CYS A 33 -6.75 -5.51 3.17
N ALA A 34 -6.04 -6.38 3.92
CA ALA A 34 -6.62 -7.23 4.95
C ALA A 34 -7.17 -6.41 6.13
N ALA A 35 -6.47 -5.38 6.60
CA ALA A 35 -6.91 -4.50 7.68
C ALA A 35 -8.19 -3.75 7.30
N TYR A 36 -8.28 -3.27 6.06
CA TYR A 36 -9.46 -2.56 5.56
C TYR A 36 -10.68 -3.48 5.49
N ALA A 37 -10.51 -4.71 5.01
CA ALA A 37 -11.56 -5.72 5.01
C ALA A 37 -11.98 -6.11 6.44
N SER A 38 -11.01 -6.36 7.33
CA SER A 38 -11.28 -6.85 8.68
C SER A 38 -11.97 -5.83 9.58
N LYS A 39 -11.84 -4.54 9.28
CA LYS A 39 -12.56 -3.46 9.98
C LYS A 39 -14.08 -3.61 9.88
N GLN A 40 -14.58 -4.31 8.86
CA GLN A 40 -16.00 -4.62 8.66
C GLN A 40 -16.48 -5.86 9.43
N LEU A 41 -15.56 -6.56 10.12
CA LEU A 41 -15.84 -7.82 10.80
C LEU A 41 -15.81 -7.68 12.33
N ASN A 42 -16.79 -8.31 12.99
CA ASN A 42 -16.87 -8.40 14.44
C ASN A 42 -16.52 -9.79 14.97
N ASN A 43 -16.62 -10.82 14.12
CA ASN A 43 -16.34 -12.20 14.50
C ASN A 43 -14.89 -12.59 14.16
N PRO A 44 -14.34 -13.61 14.84
CA PRO A 44 -13.02 -14.14 14.51
C PRO A 44 -12.91 -14.58 13.04
N ILE A 45 -11.79 -14.26 12.43
CA ILE A 45 -11.48 -14.66 11.05
C ILE A 45 -11.08 -16.14 11.06
N THR A 46 -11.65 -16.91 10.15
CA THR A 46 -11.43 -18.36 10.02
C THR A 46 -10.62 -18.72 8.77
N LYS A 47 -10.62 -17.85 7.75
CA LYS A 47 -9.91 -18.06 6.48
C LYS A 47 -9.58 -16.74 5.82
N ILE A 48 -8.47 -16.69 5.10
CA ILE A 48 -8.00 -15.57 4.28
C ILE A 48 -7.70 -16.09 2.87
N GLU A 49 -8.24 -15.45 1.86
CA GLU A 49 -7.89 -15.68 0.46
C GLU A 49 -7.27 -14.43 -0.13
N LEU A 50 -6.09 -14.58 -0.70
CA LEU A 50 -5.37 -13.53 -1.41
C LEU A 50 -5.35 -13.84 -2.91
N ASP A 51 -5.60 -12.83 -3.73
CA ASP A 51 -5.31 -12.85 -5.15
C ASP A 51 -4.44 -11.63 -5.47
N VAL A 52 -3.20 -11.87 -5.89
CA VAL A 52 -2.17 -10.84 -6.05
C VAL A 52 -1.51 -10.94 -7.41
N ASN A 53 -1.01 -9.81 -7.94
CA ASN A 53 -0.22 -9.86 -9.16
C ASN A 53 1.21 -10.38 -8.88
N LYS A 54 1.90 -10.81 -9.95
CA LYS A 54 3.26 -11.38 -9.89
C LYS A 54 4.27 -10.48 -9.18
N GLY A 55 4.15 -9.14 -9.33
CA GLY A 55 5.04 -8.16 -8.68
C GLY A 55 4.91 -8.21 -7.16
N ILE A 56 3.69 -8.10 -6.65
CA ILE A 56 3.38 -8.21 -5.20
C ILE A 56 3.85 -9.56 -4.65
N TYR A 57 3.56 -10.67 -5.36
CA TYR A 57 3.99 -11.99 -4.93
C TYR A 57 5.50 -12.12 -4.84
N LYS A 58 6.21 -11.80 -5.95
CA LYS A 58 7.67 -11.94 -6.05
C LYS A 58 8.41 -11.13 -4.98
N ASN A 59 8.01 -9.88 -4.78
CA ASN A 59 8.71 -8.97 -3.89
C ASN A 59 8.30 -9.21 -2.41
N GLY A 60 7.04 -9.62 -2.17
CA GLY A 60 6.52 -9.76 -0.82
C GLY A 60 6.80 -11.08 -0.13
N MET A 61 6.98 -12.19 -0.87
CA MET A 61 7.12 -13.54 -0.28
C MET A 61 8.34 -13.74 0.60
N SER A 62 9.43 -13.00 0.34
CA SER A 62 10.67 -13.09 1.13
C SER A 62 10.99 -11.79 1.86
N ALA A 63 10.11 -10.81 1.81
CA ALA A 63 10.33 -9.54 2.49
C ALA A 63 10.08 -9.69 3.99
N GLY A 64 10.99 -9.13 4.80
CA GLY A 64 10.83 -9.06 6.24
C GLY A 64 9.68 -8.14 6.62
N ILE A 65 8.99 -8.48 7.70
CA ILE A 65 7.94 -7.67 8.29
C ILE A 65 8.53 -7.00 9.54
N PRO A 66 8.49 -5.67 9.66
CA PRO A 66 8.98 -4.97 10.85
C PRO A 66 8.38 -5.54 12.13
N HIS A 67 9.18 -5.60 13.18
CA HIS A 67 8.78 -6.15 14.50
C HIS A 67 8.34 -7.63 14.48
N CYS A 68 8.66 -8.38 13.41
CA CYS A 68 8.28 -9.78 13.25
C CYS A 68 9.47 -10.58 12.69
N GLU A 69 9.75 -11.75 13.24
CA GLU A 69 10.82 -12.64 12.75
C GLU A 69 10.40 -13.43 11.49
N HIS A 70 9.12 -13.40 11.15
CA HIS A 70 8.58 -14.09 9.99
C HIS A 70 8.58 -13.21 8.75
N VAL A 71 8.46 -13.86 7.60
CA VAL A 71 8.41 -13.24 6.27
C VAL A 71 7.18 -13.73 5.50
N GLY A 72 6.82 -13.04 4.45
CA GLY A 72 5.85 -13.54 3.49
C GLY A 72 4.47 -12.88 3.60
N LEU A 73 3.69 -13.09 2.54
CA LEU A 73 2.39 -12.46 2.40
C LEU A 73 1.33 -13.08 3.29
N GLU A 74 1.48 -14.34 3.67
CA GLU A 74 0.57 -15.04 4.60
C GLU A 74 0.61 -14.37 5.99
N TYR A 75 1.82 -14.08 6.49
CA TYR A 75 1.98 -13.34 7.74
C TYR A 75 1.50 -11.90 7.61
N ALA A 76 1.85 -11.22 6.50
CA ALA A 76 1.40 -9.85 6.25
C ALA A 76 -0.13 -9.74 6.28
N ALA A 77 -0.84 -10.63 5.58
CA ALA A 77 -2.30 -10.65 5.57
C ALA A 77 -2.89 -10.94 6.95
N SER A 78 -2.35 -11.94 7.66
CA SER A 78 -2.81 -12.33 8.99
C SER A 78 -2.63 -11.19 10.00
N ILE A 79 -1.45 -10.56 10.01
CA ILE A 79 -1.15 -9.41 10.87
C ILE A 79 -2.08 -8.23 10.54
N GLY A 80 -2.21 -7.87 9.26
CA GLY A 80 -3.09 -6.77 8.85
C GLY A 80 -4.54 -7.00 9.27
N ALA A 81 -5.04 -8.23 9.10
CA ALA A 81 -6.38 -8.62 9.50
C ALA A 81 -6.62 -8.52 11.02
N LEU A 82 -5.59 -8.71 11.84
CA LEU A 82 -5.65 -8.58 13.29
C LEU A 82 -5.54 -7.14 13.78
N LEU A 83 -4.68 -6.33 13.16
CA LEU A 83 -4.45 -4.93 13.54
C LEU A 83 -5.69 -4.06 13.31
N LYS A 84 -6.46 -4.28 12.25
CA LYS A 84 -7.71 -3.55 11.93
C LYS A 84 -7.58 -2.02 11.87
N ASN A 85 -6.38 -1.50 11.64
CA ASN A 85 -6.08 -0.07 11.66
C ASN A 85 -5.57 0.45 10.30
N PRO A 86 -6.41 0.44 9.24
CA PRO A 86 -6.01 0.84 7.90
C PRO A 86 -5.64 2.32 7.77
N GLU A 87 -5.99 3.16 8.74
CA GLU A 87 -5.64 4.59 8.79
C GLU A 87 -4.13 4.82 8.87
N LYS A 88 -3.38 3.84 9.39
CA LYS A 88 -1.91 3.86 9.43
C LYS A 88 -1.26 3.73 8.04
N GLN A 89 -2.00 3.35 7.02
CA GLN A 89 -1.49 3.24 5.66
C GLN A 89 -0.20 2.38 5.59
N LEU A 90 0.88 2.91 5.00
CA LEU A 90 2.17 2.21 4.85
C LEU A 90 2.97 2.08 6.16
N THR A 91 2.52 2.69 7.26
CA THR A 91 3.12 2.53 8.59
C THR A 91 2.34 1.55 9.49
N LEU A 92 1.42 0.78 8.92
CA LEU A 92 0.54 -0.15 9.65
C LEU A 92 1.31 -1.10 10.59
N PHE A 93 2.50 -1.52 10.21
CA PHE A 93 3.32 -2.45 11.00
C PHE A 93 3.95 -1.82 12.26
N GLU A 94 3.82 -0.50 12.47
CA GLU A 94 4.22 0.13 13.74
C GLU A 94 3.43 -0.40 14.93
N ASP A 95 2.20 -0.86 14.70
CA ASP A 95 1.27 -1.32 15.75
C ASP A 95 1.42 -2.83 16.06
N ILE A 96 2.44 -3.51 15.50
CA ILE A 96 2.67 -4.94 15.78
C ILE A 96 3.19 -5.11 17.21
N GLU A 97 2.45 -5.91 17.97
CA GLU A 97 2.81 -6.36 19.32
C GLU A 97 3.05 -7.89 19.33
N PRO A 98 3.74 -8.46 20.34
CA PRO A 98 4.01 -9.91 20.43
C PRO A 98 2.74 -10.76 20.32
N ASP A 99 1.65 -10.34 20.92
CA ASP A 99 0.37 -11.06 20.85
C ASP A 99 -0.19 -11.08 19.43
N THR A 100 0.00 -10.02 18.64
CA THR A 100 -0.41 -9.96 17.23
C THR A 100 0.28 -11.07 16.42
N ILE A 101 1.57 -11.29 16.65
CA ILE A 101 2.34 -12.34 15.97
C ILE A 101 1.82 -13.72 16.37
N THR A 102 1.61 -13.97 17.67
CA THR A 102 1.07 -15.23 18.18
C THR A 102 -0.28 -15.58 17.56
N TYR A 103 -1.20 -14.60 17.43
CA TYR A 103 -2.48 -14.83 16.76
C TYR A 103 -2.34 -14.96 15.23
N ALA A 104 -1.39 -14.26 14.62
CA ALA A 104 -1.14 -14.41 13.19
C ALA A 104 -0.65 -15.82 12.84
N GLU A 105 0.20 -16.43 13.66
CA GLU A 105 0.66 -17.83 13.49
C GLU A 105 -0.52 -18.81 13.43
N LEU A 106 -1.59 -18.55 14.17
CA LEU A 106 -2.79 -19.39 14.13
C LEU A 106 -3.60 -19.21 12.85
N LEU A 107 -3.53 -18.02 12.21
CA LEU A 107 -4.25 -17.74 10.97
C LEU A 107 -3.48 -18.17 9.73
N VAL A 108 -2.15 -18.11 9.73
CA VAL A 108 -1.29 -18.42 8.57
C VAL A 108 -1.64 -19.75 7.90
N PRO A 109 -1.93 -20.87 8.61
CA PRO A 109 -2.34 -22.13 7.97
C PRO A 109 -3.67 -22.04 7.19
N HIS A 110 -4.44 -21.00 7.41
CA HIS A 110 -5.74 -20.75 6.77
C HIS A 110 -5.68 -19.65 5.70
N VAL A 111 -4.47 -19.24 5.30
CA VAL A 111 -4.25 -18.28 4.21
C VAL A 111 -3.96 -19.04 2.93
N SER A 112 -4.65 -18.68 1.86
CA SER A 112 -4.35 -19.18 0.51
C SER A 112 -4.04 -18.03 -0.43
N ILE A 113 -3.06 -18.22 -1.32
CA ILE A 113 -2.62 -17.19 -2.28
C ILE A 113 -2.79 -17.71 -3.69
N THR A 114 -3.46 -16.93 -4.53
CA THR A 114 -3.49 -17.09 -5.99
C THR A 114 -2.73 -15.93 -6.64
N ILE A 115 -2.10 -16.22 -7.78
CA ILE A 115 -1.31 -15.24 -8.52
C ILE A 115 -2.01 -14.97 -9.85
N ASN A 116 -2.27 -13.71 -10.15
CA ASN A 116 -2.85 -13.27 -11.41
C ASN A 116 -1.85 -12.56 -12.32
N ASP A 117 -2.24 -12.35 -13.58
CA ASP A 117 -1.41 -11.73 -14.62
C ASP A 117 -1.60 -10.21 -14.75
N SER A 118 -2.17 -9.54 -13.74
CA SER A 118 -2.31 -8.07 -13.77
C SER A 118 -0.95 -7.40 -13.91
N ALA A 119 -0.84 -6.47 -14.87
CA ALA A 119 0.40 -5.73 -15.13
C ALA A 119 0.71 -4.67 -14.05
N SER A 120 -0.32 -4.15 -13.39
CA SER A 120 -0.20 -3.16 -12.29
C SER A 120 -0.38 -3.83 -10.93
N ILE A 121 -0.13 -3.08 -9.86
CA ILE A 121 -0.41 -3.49 -8.49
C ILE A 121 -1.85 -3.99 -8.41
N HIS A 122 -2.02 -5.20 -7.92
CA HIS A 122 -3.30 -5.82 -7.66
C HIS A 122 -3.20 -6.69 -6.41
N VAL A 123 -3.99 -6.35 -5.42
CA VAL A 123 -4.21 -7.13 -4.21
C VAL A 123 -5.71 -7.22 -3.98
N LYS A 124 -6.26 -8.43 -3.99
CA LYS A 124 -7.61 -8.73 -3.54
C LYS A 124 -7.48 -9.61 -2.31
N CYS A 125 -8.10 -9.20 -1.21
CA CYS A 125 -8.15 -9.94 0.03
C CYS A 125 -9.60 -10.24 0.38
N THR A 126 -9.93 -11.51 0.55
CA THR A 126 -11.24 -11.97 1.02
C THR A 126 -11.07 -12.63 2.38
N LEU A 127 -11.77 -12.10 3.38
CA LEU A 127 -11.78 -12.60 4.75
C LEU A 127 -13.11 -13.30 5.02
N TYR A 128 -13.01 -14.43 5.69
CA TYR A 128 -14.16 -15.24 6.09
C TYR A 128 -14.24 -15.36 7.61
N THR A 129 -15.43 -15.24 8.13
CA THR A 129 -15.79 -15.61 9.51
C THR A 129 -16.87 -16.71 9.50
N SER A 130 -17.41 -17.10 10.64
CA SER A 130 -18.55 -18.02 10.70
C SER A 130 -19.79 -17.49 9.97
N ASN A 131 -19.95 -16.16 9.87
CA ASN A 131 -21.20 -15.55 9.40
C ASN A 131 -21.03 -14.53 8.28
N ASP A 132 -19.81 -13.99 8.12
CA ASP A 132 -19.55 -12.90 7.19
C ASP A 132 -18.43 -13.25 6.21
N THR A 133 -18.54 -12.70 5.02
CA THR A 133 -17.47 -12.65 4.02
C THR A 133 -17.24 -11.19 3.64
N VAL A 134 -15.99 -10.74 3.66
CA VAL A 134 -15.62 -9.37 3.25
C VAL A 134 -14.49 -9.44 2.23
N THR A 135 -14.66 -8.73 1.14
CA THR A 135 -13.65 -8.58 0.08
C THR A 135 -13.21 -7.13 -0.02
N CYS A 136 -11.91 -6.91 -0.02
CA CYS A 136 -11.28 -5.62 -0.32
C CYS A 136 -10.32 -5.76 -1.50
N MET A 137 -10.18 -4.69 -2.31
CA MET A 137 -9.18 -4.64 -3.39
C MET A 137 -8.38 -3.34 -3.37
N ILE A 138 -7.06 -3.50 -3.57
CA ILE A 138 -6.11 -2.42 -3.86
C ILE A 138 -5.63 -2.57 -5.30
N LYS A 139 -5.61 -1.48 -6.07
CA LYS A 139 -5.10 -1.46 -7.45
C LYS A 139 -4.26 -0.22 -7.72
N GLU A 140 -3.30 -0.36 -8.65
CA GLU A 140 -2.47 0.71 -9.24
C GLU A 140 -1.45 1.34 -8.29
N ALA A 141 -1.83 1.66 -7.06
CA ALA A 141 -0.92 2.15 -6.02
C ALA A 141 -1.13 1.36 -4.71
N HIS A 142 -0.09 1.25 -3.88
CA HIS A 142 -0.05 0.39 -2.69
C HIS A 142 -1.11 0.75 -1.62
N THR A 143 -1.69 1.94 -1.68
CA THR A 143 -2.69 2.43 -0.72
C THR A 143 -4.05 2.76 -1.38
N ASN A 144 -4.18 2.51 -2.69
CA ASN A 144 -5.40 2.86 -3.41
C ASN A 144 -6.46 1.75 -3.28
N ILE A 145 -7.26 1.82 -2.23
CA ILE A 145 -8.46 0.98 -2.07
C ILE A 145 -9.44 1.35 -3.18
N VAL A 146 -9.85 0.37 -3.97
CA VAL A 146 -10.78 0.55 -5.10
C VAL A 146 -12.11 -0.19 -4.91
N TYR A 147 -12.17 -1.14 -4.00
CA TYR A 147 -13.35 -1.97 -3.81
C TYR A 147 -13.45 -2.48 -2.37
N LEU A 148 -14.65 -2.45 -1.82
CA LEU A 148 -15.02 -3.08 -0.56
C LEU A 148 -16.42 -3.66 -0.67
N GLU A 149 -16.56 -4.95 -0.34
CA GLU A 149 -17.84 -5.66 -0.34
C GLU A 149 -17.99 -6.46 0.96
N LYS A 150 -19.20 -6.52 1.50
CA LYS A 150 -19.55 -7.40 2.61
C LYS A 150 -20.81 -8.21 2.25
N ASN A 151 -20.72 -9.53 2.28
CA ASN A 151 -21.85 -10.46 2.05
C ASN A 151 -22.59 -10.20 0.72
N GLY A 152 -21.85 -9.86 -0.34
CA GLY A 152 -22.43 -9.54 -1.66
C GLY A 152 -22.97 -8.10 -1.78
N ILE A 153 -22.83 -7.27 -0.73
CA ILE A 153 -23.22 -5.87 -0.75
C ILE A 153 -21.98 -5.01 -0.92
N ILE A 154 -21.89 -4.26 -2.01
CA ILE A 154 -20.81 -3.31 -2.28
C ILE A 154 -20.94 -2.14 -1.30
N LEU A 155 -19.91 -1.91 -0.50
CA LEU A 155 -19.81 -0.80 0.45
C LEU A 155 -19.06 0.39 -0.15
N GLU A 156 -18.00 0.09 -0.92
CA GLU A 156 -17.20 1.10 -1.63
C GLU A 156 -16.77 0.54 -2.99
N GLU A 157 -16.93 1.34 -4.02
CA GLU A 157 -16.41 1.05 -5.35
C GLU A 157 -15.96 2.36 -6.00
N LYS A 158 -14.66 2.47 -6.24
CA LYS A 158 -14.14 3.52 -7.10
C LYS A 158 -14.29 3.05 -8.54
N THR A 159 -15.26 3.59 -9.24
CA THR A 159 -15.33 3.44 -10.69
C THR A 159 -14.02 3.97 -11.25
N THR A 160 -13.27 3.15 -11.98
CA THR A 160 -12.23 3.65 -12.87
C THR A 160 -12.97 4.56 -13.85
N GLN A 161 -12.97 5.87 -13.57
CA GLN A 161 -13.44 6.82 -14.56
C GLN A 161 -12.57 6.55 -15.77
N GLU A 162 -13.21 6.20 -16.88
CA GLU A 162 -12.58 6.29 -18.20
C GLU A 162 -11.89 7.64 -18.18
N THR A 163 -10.57 7.62 -18.21
CA THR A 163 -9.75 8.82 -18.18
C THR A 163 -10.29 9.72 -19.28
N ASN A 164 -10.97 10.79 -18.89
CA ASN A 164 -11.14 11.90 -19.81
C ASN A 164 -9.77 12.10 -20.46
N ASN A 165 -9.71 12.26 -21.78
CA ASN A 165 -8.50 12.39 -22.59
C ASN A 165 -7.60 13.59 -22.20
N THR A 166 -7.63 14.01 -20.96
CA THR A 166 -6.76 15.04 -20.40
C THR A 166 -5.53 14.33 -19.86
N PRO A 167 -4.34 14.60 -20.38
CA PRO A 167 -3.09 14.02 -19.88
C PRO A 167 -2.98 14.24 -18.37
N THR A 168 -2.56 13.19 -17.68
CA THR A 168 -2.25 13.29 -16.25
C THR A 168 -0.89 13.97 -16.07
N VAL A 169 -0.63 14.50 -14.86
CA VAL A 169 0.69 15.04 -14.47
C VAL A 169 1.81 14.03 -14.75
N ILE A 170 1.55 12.74 -14.55
CA ILE A 170 2.50 11.65 -14.83
C ILE A 170 2.73 11.49 -16.34
N ASP A 171 1.70 11.64 -17.16
CA ASP A 171 1.85 11.54 -18.63
C ASP A 171 2.65 12.74 -19.17
N GLU A 172 2.42 13.93 -18.65
CA GLU A 172 3.23 15.11 -18.98
C GLU A 172 4.69 14.91 -18.55
N LEU A 173 4.95 14.36 -17.35
CA LEU A 173 6.29 14.09 -16.84
C LEU A 173 7.06 13.10 -17.72
N LYS A 174 6.40 12.07 -18.28
CA LYS A 174 7.00 11.09 -19.21
C LYS A 174 7.49 11.72 -20.51
N GLU A 175 6.86 12.79 -20.96
CA GLU A 175 7.21 13.51 -22.20
C GLU A 175 8.31 14.57 -21.97
N MET A 176 8.60 14.93 -20.72
CA MET A 176 9.63 15.92 -20.36
C MET A 176 11.04 15.36 -20.51
N LYS A 177 11.97 16.20 -20.96
CA LYS A 177 13.39 15.92 -20.91
C LYS A 177 13.92 16.12 -19.49
N ILE A 178 15.00 15.42 -19.15
CA ILE A 178 15.66 15.60 -17.83
C ILE A 178 16.09 17.05 -17.62
N SER A 179 16.52 17.76 -18.69
CA SER A 179 16.87 19.20 -18.65
C SER A 179 15.69 20.07 -18.20
N ASP A 180 14.49 19.73 -18.66
CA ASP A 180 13.28 20.49 -18.36
C ASP A 180 12.83 20.26 -16.92
N ILE A 181 12.88 19.01 -16.45
CA ILE A 181 12.65 18.64 -15.05
C ILE A 181 13.66 19.35 -14.14
N ARG A 182 14.94 19.36 -14.51
CA ARG A 182 15.98 20.09 -13.76
C ARG A 182 15.68 21.58 -13.69
N SER A 183 15.36 22.21 -14.81
CA SER A 183 15.01 23.64 -14.85
C SER A 183 13.80 23.97 -13.96
N LEU A 184 12.82 23.06 -13.94
CA LEU A 184 11.66 23.18 -13.08
C LEU A 184 12.04 23.11 -11.60
N VAL A 185 12.87 22.13 -11.21
CA VAL A 185 13.37 21.99 -9.84
C VAL A 185 14.24 23.18 -9.44
N ASP A 186 15.12 23.67 -10.33
CA ASP A 186 15.99 24.84 -10.07
C ASP A 186 15.15 26.14 -9.86
N SER A 187 13.89 26.17 -10.29
CA SER A 187 12.96 27.26 -10.04
C SER A 187 12.25 27.20 -8.68
N MET A 188 12.38 26.09 -7.95
CA MET A 188 11.77 25.88 -6.65
C MET A 188 12.65 26.43 -5.53
N THR A 189 12.03 26.89 -4.47
CA THR A 189 12.73 27.33 -3.27
C THR A 189 13.01 26.15 -2.35
N VAL A 190 13.97 26.31 -1.45
CA VAL A 190 14.28 25.31 -0.42
C VAL A 190 13.04 25.06 0.48
N ASP A 191 12.28 26.09 0.79
CA ASP A 191 11.08 25.97 1.63
C ASP A 191 10.00 25.13 0.96
N GLU A 192 9.84 25.23 -0.37
CA GLU A 192 8.87 24.42 -1.14
C GLU A 192 9.23 22.93 -1.15
N LEU A 193 10.53 22.61 -1.02
CA LEU A 193 11.05 21.23 -1.02
C LEU A 193 11.45 20.72 0.38
N HIS A 194 11.22 21.50 1.44
CA HIS A 194 11.68 21.18 2.80
C HIS A 194 11.17 19.83 3.29
N PHE A 195 9.95 19.41 2.91
CA PHE A 195 9.40 18.11 3.28
C PHE A 195 10.24 16.91 2.84
N LEU A 196 11.10 17.05 1.83
CA LEU A 196 12.04 16.00 1.42
C LEU A 196 13.16 15.80 2.46
N LEU A 197 13.51 16.84 3.23
CA LEU A 197 14.50 16.75 4.30
C LEU A 197 13.98 15.91 5.47
N ASP A 198 12.68 15.91 5.73
CA ASP A 198 12.06 15.07 6.76
C ASP A 198 12.28 13.58 6.44
N GLY A 199 12.19 13.20 5.15
CA GLY A 199 12.50 11.85 4.69
C GLY A 199 13.99 11.48 4.87
N ILE A 200 14.90 12.41 4.65
CA ILE A 200 16.34 12.21 4.89
C ILE A 200 16.60 12.00 6.38
N GLU A 201 16.00 12.81 7.25
CA GLU A 201 16.14 12.69 8.70
C GLU A 201 15.62 11.34 9.21
N MET A 202 14.44 10.91 8.74
CA MET A 202 13.85 9.61 9.07
C MET A 202 14.78 8.45 8.65
N ASN A 203 15.34 8.50 7.44
CA ASN A 203 16.28 7.48 6.97
C ASN A 203 17.60 7.50 7.75
N ASN A 204 18.10 8.67 8.14
CA ASN A 204 19.29 8.79 8.99
C ASN A 204 19.10 8.15 10.36
N GLN A 205 17.94 8.33 10.97
CA GLN A 205 17.59 7.68 12.24
C GLN A 205 17.61 6.15 12.09
N LEU A 206 17.01 5.61 11.03
CA LEU A 206 17.03 4.16 10.76
C LEU A 206 18.46 3.63 10.55
N SER A 207 19.33 4.38 9.86
CA SER A 207 20.72 3.98 9.59
C SER A 207 21.59 3.86 10.85
N GLN A 208 21.17 4.48 11.95
CA GLN A 208 21.86 4.42 13.24
C GLN A 208 21.45 3.22 14.10
N TYR A 209 20.36 2.53 13.73
CA TYR A 209 20.01 1.28 14.38
C TYR A 209 21.03 0.21 14.00
N LYS A 210 21.82 -0.19 14.98
CA LYS A 210 22.67 -1.39 14.88
C LYS A 210 21.75 -2.59 15.02
N GLY A 211 21.59 -3.35 13.93
CA GLY A 211 20.92 -4.64 13.94
C GLY A 211 21.59 -5.64 14.86
#